data_c1777e26dc11f1139f3f1b2891f2209b
#
_entry.id   c1777e26dc11f1139f3f1b2891f2209b
#
_cell.length_a   1.000
_cell.length_b   1.000
_cell.length_c   1.000
_cell.angle_alpha   90.00
_cell.angle_beta   90.00
_cell.angle_gamma   90.00
#
_symmetry.space_group_name_H-M   'P 1'
#
loop_
_entity.id
_entity.type
_entity.pdbx_description
1 polymer ?
#
loop_
_entity_poly.entity_id
_entity_poly.type
_entity_poly.pdbx_seq_one_letter_code
_entity_poly.pdbx_strand_id
1 'polypeptide(L)'
;MNQPLAYVHPGAKIAKNVVIEPFTTIHNNVTIGDGTWIGSNVTIMEGARIGKNCNIFPGAVISAIPQDLKFQDEETTVEIGDNVTIREYVTVNRGTVDRGKTVIGDNCLIMAYCHIAHDCIVGNNCIFSNNSTLAGHCTVGDFVILAGM
;
A
#
# COMPACT_ATOMS: atom_id res chain seq x y z
N MET A 1 6.44 14.21 10.68
CA MET A 1 6.26 14.33 12.15
C MET A 1 5.26 13.28 12.61
N ASN A 2 5.62 12.49 13.59
CA ASN A 2 4.71 11.50 14.16
C ASN A 2 3.83 12.15 15.22
N GLN A 3 2.54 11.92 15.14
CA GLN A 3 1.63 12.36 16.19
C GLN A 3 1.76 11.46 17.43
N PRO A 4 1.61 11.99 18.67
CA PRO A 4 1.73 11.20 19.90
C PRO A 4 0.76 10.01 19.97
N LEU A 5 -0.38 10.11 19.28
CA LEU A 5 -1.41 9.07 19.22
C LEU A 5 -1.23 8.07 18.08
N ALA A 6 -0.19 8.18 17.27
CA ALA A 6 0.16 7.18 16.29
C ALA A 6 1.13 6.16 16.89
N TYR A 7 0.96 4.89 16.53
CA TYR A 7 1.92 3.85 16.88
C TYR A 7 2.84 3.54 15.71
N VAL A 8 4.13 3.69 15.90
CA VAL A 8 5.15 3.33 14.93
C VAL A 8 6.11 2.34 15.57
N HIS A 9 6.18 1.13 15.02
CA HIS A 9 7.09 0.11 15.54
C HIS A 9 8.56 0.58 15.43
N PRO A 10 9.40 0.35 16.44
CA PRO A 10 10.82 0.79 16.41
C PRO A 10 11.64 0.26 15.23
N GLY A 11 11.27 -0.89 14.68
CA GLY A 11 11.90 -1.49 13.50
C GLY A 11 11.45 -0.91 12.16
N ALA A 12 10.49 0.02 12.14
CA ALA A 12 10.10 0.71 10.92
C ALA A 12 11.12 1.78 10.53
N LYS A 13 11.40 1.91 9.23
CA LYS A 13 12.32 2.89 8.67
C LYS A 13 11.54 4.04 8.04
N ILE A 14 11.42 5.14 8.75
CA ILE A 14 10.63 6.29 8.35
C ILE A 14 11.58 7.44 7.96
N ALA A 15 11.45 7.97 6.74
CA ALA A 15 12.24 9.10 6.29
C ALA A 15 11.88 10.40 7.03
N LYS A 16 12.71 11.45 6.90
CA LYS A 16 12.65 12.64 7.76
C LYS A 16 11.37 13.47 7.61
N ASN A 17 10.88 13.62 6.39
CA ASN A 17 9.74 14.50 6.08
C ASN A 17 8.42 13.74 5.94
N VAL A 18 8.33 12.56 6.54
CA VAL A 18 7.08 11.80 6.59
C VAL A 18 6.18 12.38 7.67
N VAL A 19 4.92 12.57 7.31
CA VAL A 19 3.87 12.98 8.25
C VAL A 19 2.99 11.78 8.53
N ILE A 20 2.80 11.47 9.81
CA ILE A 20 1.93 10.37 10.25
C ILE A 20 0.87 10.95 11.18
N GLU A 21 -0.39 10.86 10.76
CA GLU A 21 -1.53 11.40 11.48
C GLU A 21 -1.97 10.49 12.66
N PRO A 22 -2.79 10.99 13.60
CA PRO A 22 -3.23 10.23 14.76
C PRO A 22 -3.93 8.91 14.42
N PHE A 23 -3.82 7.93 15.32
CA PHE A 23 -4.47 6.62 15.26
C PHE A 23 -4.02 5.72 14.11
N THR A 24 -2.91 6.06 13.50
CA THR A 24 -2.24 5.22 12.49
C THR A 24 -1.35 4.21 13.17
N THR A 25 -1.29 2.99 12.65
CA THR A 25 -0.44 1.91 13.13
C THR A 25 0.52 1.49 12.03
N ILE A 26 1.82 1.54 12.32
CA ILE A 26 2.90 1.09 11.43
C ILE A 26 3.65 -0.05 12.09
N HIS A 27 3.63 -1.20 11.44
CA HIS A 27 4.24 -2.43 11.95
C HIS A 27 5.76 -2.47 11.73
N ASN A 28 6.37 -3.57 12.20
CA ASN A 28 7.77 -3.87 11.95
C ASN A 28 8.04 -4.05 10.44
N ASN A 29 9.31 -3.98 10.05
CA ASN A 29 9.74 -4.24 8.67
C ASN A 29 8.97 -3.43 7.61
N VAL A 30 8.69 -2.16 7.92
CA VAL A 30 8.08 -1.18 7.01
C VAL A 30 9.12 -0.13 6.63
N THR A 31 9.11 0.31 5.38
CA THR A 31 9.91 1.44 4.91
C THR A 31 9.01 2.48 4.25
N ILE A 32 9.15 3.76 4.63
CA ILE A 32 8.38 4.88 4.06
C ILE A 32 9.34 5.97 3.61
N GLY A 33 9.24 6.33 2.32
CA GLY A 33 10.07 7.34 1.68
C GLY A 33 9.69 8.78 2.03
N ASP A 34 10.61 9.69 1.75
CA ASP A 34 10.56 11.10 2.09
C ASP A 34 9.32 11.80 1.51
N GLY A 35 8.78 12.77 2.24
CA GLY A 35 7.64 13.58 1.79
C GLY A 35 6.29 12.87 1.78
N THR A 36 6.22 11.60 2.19
CA THR A 36 4.97 10.84 2.22
C THR A 36 4.10 11.24 3.41
N TRP A 37 2.80 11.39 3.14
CA TRP A 37 1.78 11.66 4.14
C TRP A 37 0.91 10.43 4.38
N ILE A 38 0.76 10.08 5.65
CA ILE A 38 -0.08 8.96 6.12
C ILE A 38 -1.21 9.56 6.95
N GLY A 39 -2.42 9.44 6.44
CA GLY A 39 -3.63 9.95 7.10
C GLY A 39 -3.97 9.18 8.37
N SER A 40 -4.99 9.66 9.08
CA SER A 40 -5.47 9.04 10.32
C SER A 40 -6.06 7.64 10.07
N ASN A 41 -5.97 6.78 11.07
CA ASN A 41 -6.58 5.44 11.01
C ASN A 41 -6.10 4.58 9.82
N VAL A 42 -4.87 4.77 9.39
CA VAL A 42 -4.22 3.92 8.39
C VAL A 42 -3.48 2.79 9.11
N THR A 43 -3.51 1.60 8.53
CA THR A 43 -2.73 0.46 9.01
C THR A 43 -1.73 0.05 7.95
N ILE A 44 -0.44 0.13 8.29
CA ILE A 44 0.65 -0.32 7.41
C ILE A 44 1.30 -1.53 8.08
N MET A 45 1.10 -2.69 7.46
CA MET A 45 1.55 -3.98 8.00
C MET A 45 2.94 -4.35 7.48
N GLU A 46 3.49 -5.41 8.02
CA GLU A 46 4.84 -5.88 7.68
C GLU A 46 5.03 -6.10 6.18
N GLY A 47 6.23 -5.80 5.72
CA GLY A 47 6.61 -5.97 4.32
C GLY A 47 6.25 -4.80 3.41
N ALA A 48 5.65 -3.73 3.91
CA ALA A 48 5.37 -2.54 3.10
C ALA A 48 6.64 -1.76 2.77
N ARG A 49 6.79 -1.41 1.50
CA ARG A 49 7.84 -0.54 0.96
C ARG A 49 7.15 0.59 0.21
N ILE A 50 7.04 1.74 0.83
CA ILE A 50 6.32 2.90 0.29
C ILE A 50 7.33 3.93 -0.17
N GLY A 51 7.19 4.39 -1.40
CA GLY A 51 8.05 5.37 -2.02
C GLY A 51 7.90 6.78 -1.45
N LYS A 52 8.38 7.77 -2.21
CA LYS A 52 8.40 9.19 -1.83
C LYS A 52 7.14 9.90 -2.28
N ASN A 53 6.80 10.98 -1.56
CA ASN A 53 5.70 11.88 -1.93
C ASN A 53 4.36 11.17 -2.16
N CYS A 54 4.12 10.07 -1.46
CA CYS A 54 2.86 9.36 -1.51
C CYS A 54 1.83 9.98 -0.56
N ASN A 55 0.55 9.78 -0.85
CA ASN A 55 -0.54 10.19 0.01
C ASN A 55 -1.43 8.99 0.30
N ILE A 56 -1.49 8.56 1.55
CA ILE A 56 -2.30 7.41 1.98
C ILE A 56 -3.41 7.89 2.90
N PHE A 57 -4.63 7.74 2.45
CA PHE A 57 -5.83 8.30 3.07
C PHE A 57 -6.42 7.40 4.15
N PRO A 58 -7.27 7.96 5.03
CA PRO A 58 -7.80 7.26 6.19
C PRO A 58 -8.49 5.92 5.87
N GLY A 59 -8.26 4.94 6.73
CA GLY A 59 -8.86 3.62 6.63
C GLY A 59 -8.16 2.67 5.66
N ALA A 60 -7.16 3.12 4.91
CA ALA A 60 -6.39 2.23 4.04
C ALA A 60 -5.61 1.20 4.85
N VAL A 61 -5.52 -0.03 4.32
CA VAL A 61 -4.72 -1.13 4.90
C VAL A 61 -3.71 -1.62 3.87
N ILE A 62 -2.45 -1.40 4.15
CA ILE A 62 -1.35 -1.73 3.24
C ILE A 62 -0.57 -2.92 3.78
N SER A 63 -0.29 -3.88 2.90
CA SER A 63 0.52 -5.07 3.20
C SER A 63 -0.12 -6.07 4.16
N ALA A 64 -1.46 -6.14 4.17
CA ALA A 64 -2.12 -7.24 4.86
C ALA A 64 -1.74 -8.59 4.24
N ILE A 65 -1.85 -9.64 5.05
CA ILE A 65 -1.60 -11.00 4.57
C ILE A 65 -2.55 -11.34 3.41
N PRO A 66 -2.11 -12.14 2.44
CA PRO A 66 -2.96 -12.60 1.35
C PRO A 66 -4.23 -13.29 1.83
N GLN A 67 -5.33 -13.07 1.12
CA GLN A 67 -6.57 -13.82 1.30
C GLN A 67 -6.52 -15.12 0.48
N ASP A 68 -5.42 -15.83 0.56
CA ASP A 68 -5.17 -17.10 -0.12
C ASP A 68 -4.95 -18.18 0.93
N LEU A 69 -5.76 -19.22 0.88
CA LEU A 69 -5.69 -20.36 1.83
C LEU A 69 -4.36 -21.12 1.77
N LYS A 70 -3.58 -20.92 0.70
CA LYS A 70 -2.24 -21.53 0.56
C LYS A 70 -1.13 -20.74 1.24
N PHE A 71 -1.41 -19.48 1.66
CA PHE A 71 -0.43 -18.66 2.32
C PHE A 71 -0.01 -19.27 3.66
N GLN A 72 1.30 -19.38 3.89
CA GLN A 72 1.89 -20.02 5.07
C GLN A 72 2.87 -19.09 5.80
N ASP A 73 2.49 -17.83 5.95
CA ASP A 73 3.28 -16.79 6.63
C ASP A 73 4.65 -16.50 5.98
N GLU A 74 4.77 -16.68 4.68
CA GLU A 74 5.98 -16.36 3.92
C GLU A 74 6.34 -14.87 4.06
N GLU A 75 7.62 -14.57 4.13
CA GLU A 75 8.14 -13.22 4.15
C GLU A 75 8.06 -12.60 2.75
N THR A 76 7.03 -11.80 2.53
CA THR A 76 6.72 -11.17 1.24
C THR A 76 6.46 -9.67 1.41
N THR A 77 6.34 -8.93 0.31
CA THR A 77 6.26 -7.47 0.35
C THR A 77 5.08 -6.90 -0.45
N VAL A 78 4.77 -5.65 -0.14
CA VAL A 78 4.09 -4.70 -1.03
C VAL A 78 5.09 -3.60 -1.37
N GLU A 79 5.29 -3.35 -2.65
CA GLU A 79 6.15 -2.27 -3.13
C GLU A 79 5.28 -1.20 -3.81
N ILE A 80 5.27 0.02 -3.27
CA ILE A 80 4.54 1.17 -3.81
C ILE A 80 5.57 2.20 -4.25
N GLY A 81 5.48 2.62 -5.50
CA GLY A 81 6.38 3.59 -6.10
C GLY A 81 6.22 5.00 -5.54
N ASP A 82 6.79 5.97 -6.24
CA ASP A 82 6.75 7.38 -5.86
C ASP A 82 5.48 8.07 -6.36
N ASN A 83 5.06 9.15 -5.67
CA ASN A 83 3.92 9.99 -6.05
C ASN A 83 2.59 9.23 -6.20
N VAL A 84 2.40 8.17 -5.43
CA VAL A 84 1.17 7.35 -5.46
C VAL A 84 0.17 7.92 -4.46
N THR A 85 -1.08 8.05 -4.91
CA THR A 85 -2.20 8.40 -4.05
C THR A 85 -3.08 7.18 -3.83
N ILE A 86 -3.23 6.79 -2.57
CA ILE A 86 -4.10 5.70 -2.13
C ILE A 86 -5.22 6.30 -1.28
N ARG A 87 -6.46 6.22 -1.78
CA ARG A 87 -7.62 6.84 -1.16
C ARG A 87 -8.19 5.95 -0.05
N GLU A 88 -9.28 6.43 0.54
CA GLU A 88 -9.88 5.88 1.75
C GLU A 88 -10.28 4.41 1.57
N TYR A 89 -9.99 3.62 2.59
CA TYR A 89 -10.38 2.21 2.70
C TYR A 89 -9.89 1.31 1.55
N VAL A 90 -8.85 1.71 0.85
CA VAL A 90 -8.15 0.84 -0.10
C VAL A 90 -7.43 -0.26 0.68
N THR A 91 -7.46 -1.47 0.15
CA THR A 91 -6.71 -2.61 0.71
C THR A 91 -5.73 -3.16 -0.31
N VAL A 92 -4.49 -3.38 0.10
CA VAL A 92 -3.43 -3.97 -0.72
C VAL A 92 -2.82 -5.12 0.04
N ASN A 93 -2.95 -6.34 -0.48
CA ASN A 93 -2.34 -7.52 0.13
C ASN A 93 -0.89 -7.68 -0.34
N ARG A 94 -0.01 -8.16 0.56
CA ARG A 94 1.36 -8.53 0.17
C ARG A 94 1.38 -9.79 -0.69
N GLY A 95 2.51 -10.10 -1.31
CA GLY A 95 2.65 -11.25 -2.19
C GLY A 95 2.56 -12.59 -1.47
N THR A 96 2.46 -13.65 -2.25
CA THR A 96 2.66 -15.03 -1.80
C THR A 96 4.06 -15.51 -2.22
N VAL A 97 4.38 -16.78 -1.98
CA VAL A 97 5.63 -17.40 -2.43
C VAL A 97 5.80 -17.34 -3.97
N ASP A 98 4.71 -17.20 -4.72
CA ASP A 98 4.75 -17.23 -6.19
C ASP A 98 5.55 -16.06 -6.79
N ARG A 99 5.19 -14.82 -6.44
CA ARG A 99 5.93 -13.63 -6.89
C ARG A 99 6.72 -12.95 -5.78
N GLY A 100 6.46 -13.30 -4.53
CA GLY A 100 7.10 -12.71 -3.36
C GLY A 100 6.66 -11.29 -3.06
N LYS A 101 5.89 -10.67 -3.95
CA LYS A 101 5.48 -9.26 -3.81
C LYS A 101 4.24 -8.89 -4.61
N THR A 102 3.58 -7.83 -4.14
CA THR A 102 2.60 -7.05 -4.90
C THR A 102 3.21 -5.68 -5.20
N VAL A 103 3.06 -5.17 -6.41
CA VAL A 103 3.70 -3.93 -6.87
C VAL A 103 2.67 -2.94 -7.39
N ILE A 104 2.80 -1.67 -6.99
CA ILE A 104 2.12 -0.52 -7.58
C ILE A 104 3.19 0.45 -8.05
N GLY A 105 3.20 0.75 -9.33
CA GLY A 105 4.18 1.66 -9.95
C GLY A 105 4.00 3.12 -9.54
N ASP A 106 4.82 3.99 -10.13
CA ASP A 106 4.84 5.42 -9.83
C ASP A 106 3.61 6.16 -10.37
N ASN A 107 3.29 7.30 -9.76
CA ASN A 107 2.26 8.24 -10.22
C ASN A 107 0.87 7.63 -10.38
N CYS A 108 0.52 6.63 -9.60
CA CYS A 108 -0.78 5.99 -9.65
C CYS A 108 -1.79 6.66 -8.71
N LEU A 109 -3.06 6.64 -9.12
CA LEU A 109 -4.19 7.02 -8.28
C LEU A 109 -5.08 5.81 -8.06
N ILE A 110 -5.16 5.35 -6.82
CA ILE A 110 -6.02 4.24 -6.39
C ILE A 110 -7.17 4.85 -5.59
N MET A 111 -8.34 4.95 -6.20
CA MET A 111 -9.49 5.59 -5.57
C MET A 111 -10.10 4.74 -4.46
N ALA A 112 -11.03 5.33 -3.72
CA ALA A 112 -11.58 4.74 -2.51
C ALA A 112 -12.21 3.35 -2.74
N TYR A 113 -12.04 2.50 -1.73
CA TYR A 113 -12.58 1.13 -1.69
C TYR A 113 -12.02 0.17 -2.76
N CYS A 114 -10.93 0.52 -3.44
CA CYS A 114 -10.26 -0.43 -4.32
C CYS A 114 -9.60 -1.55 -3.53
N HIS A 115 -9.49 -2.72 -4.16
CA HIS A 115 -8.72 -3.84 -3.62
C HIS A 115 -7.68 -4.32 -4.63
N ILE A 116 -6.45 -4.45 -4.19
CA ILE A 116 -5.36 -5.06 -4.96
C ILE A 116 -4.89 -6.30 -4.20
N ALA A 117 -5.21 -7.47 -4.76
CA ALA A 117 -4.86 -8.75 -4.15
C ALA A 117 -3.37 -9.06 -4.31
N HIS A 118 -2.95 -10.15 -3.70
CA HIS A 118 -1.58 -10.64 -3.69
C HIS A 118 -1.00 -10.88 -5.10
N ASP A 119 0.29 -10.70 -5.24
CA ASP A 119 1.04 -11.00 -6.48
C ASP A 119 0.58 -10.20 -7.71
N CYS A 120 -0.13 -9.09 -7.51
CA CYS A 120 -0.46 -8.16 -8.59
C CYS A 120 0.74 -7.28 -8.93
N ILE A 121 0.90 -7.00 -10.22
CA ILE A 121 1.89 -6.04 -10.72
C ILE A 121 1.13 -4.95 -11.47
N VAL A 122 1.12 -3.75 -10.93
CA VAL A 122 0.51 -2.56 -11.52
C VAL A 122 1.61 -1.64 -12.02
N GLY A 123 1.53 -1.26 -13.27
CA GLY A 123 2.47 -0.33 -13.93
C GLY A 123 2.35 1.10 -13.44
N ASN A 124 3.02 2.01 -14.13
CA ASN A 124 3.05 3.43 -13.77
C ASN A 124 1.86 4.20 -14.36
N ASN A 125 1.54 5.34 -13.75
CA ASN A 125 0.52 6.28 -14.25
C ASN A 125 -0.87 5.67 -14.43
N CYS A 126 -1.24 4.72 -13.57
CA CYS A 126 -2.53 4.05 -13.61
C CYS A 126 -3.56 4.77 -12.72
N ILE A 127 -4.83 4.66 -13.10
CA ILE A 127 -5.96 5.17 -12.32
C ILE A 127 -6.94 4.03 -12.09
N PHE A 128 -7.24 3.76 -10.83
CA PHE A 128 -8.25 2.78 -10.43
C PHE A 128 -9.44 3.56 -9.85
N SER A 129 -10.57 3.51 -10.56
CA SER A 129 -11.81 4.14 -10.09
C SER A 129 -12.36 3.41 -8.87
N ASN A 130 -13.25 4.09 -8.14
CA ASN A 130 -13.83 3.56 -6.91
C ASN A 130 -14.35 2.13 -7.07
N ASN A 131 -14.10 1.31 -6.06
CA ASN A 131 -14.50 -0.10 -5.97
C ASN A 131 -13.88 -1.04 -7.03
N SER A 132 -12.87 -0.60 -7.77
CA SER A 132 -12.14 -1.50 -8.67
C SER A 132 -11.41 -2.57 -7.86
N THR A 133 -11.41 -3.80 -8.37
CA THR A 133 -10.79 -4.93 -7.68
C THR A 133 -9.91 -5.71 -8.64
N LEU A 134 -8.67 -5.98 -8.24
CA LEU A 134 -7.79 -6.95 -8.89
C LEU A 134 -7.76 -8.24 -8.07
N ALA A 135 -8.11 -9.35 -8.69
CA ALA A 135 -7.83 -10.66 -8.15
C ALA A 135 -6.30 -10.93 -8.12
N GLY A 136 -5.87 -11.93 -7.39
CA GLY A 136 -4.45 -12.28 -7.32
C GLY A 136 -3.81 -12.55 -8.68
N HIS A 137 -2.51 -12.31 -8.77
CA HIS A 137 -1.67 -12.56 -9.95
C HIS A 137 -1.97 -11.72 -11.20
N CYS A 138 -2.81 -10.68 -11.10
CA CYS A 138 -3.08 -9.79 -12.23
C CYS A 138 -1.87 -8.92 -12.57
N THR A 139 -1.68 -8.66 -13.84
CA THR A 139 -0.69 -7.70 -14.35
C THR A 139 -1.41 -6.60 -15.12
N VAL A 140 -1.14 -5.35 -14.76
CA VAL A 140 -1.71 -4.14 -15.37
C VAL A 140 -0.54 -3.34 -15.92
N GLY A 141 -0.58 -2.98 -17.19
CA GLY A 141 0.45 -2.15 -17.84
C GLY A 141 0.42 -0.70 -17.40
N ASP A 142 1.29 0.12 -17.97
CA ASP A 142 1.32 1.56 -17.71
C ASP A 142 0.10 2.28 -18.34
N PHE A 143 -0.29 3.42 -17.77
CA PHE A 143 -1.36 4.31 -18.27
C PHE A 143 -2.74 3.66 -18.37
N VAL A 144 -3.00 2.62 -17.62
CA VAL A 144 -4.30 1.95 -17.59
C VAL A 144 -5.26 2.69 -16.67
N ILE A 145 -6.50 2.86 -17.14
CA ILE A 145 -7.62 3.35 -16.33
C ILE A 145 -8.60 2.20 -16.16
N LEU A 146 -8.75 1.73 -14.92
CA LEU A 146 -9.79 0.76 -14.57
C LEU A 146 -11.04 1.51 -14.11
N ALA A 147 -12.13 1.31 -14.84
CA ALA A 147 -13.42 1.89 -14.45
C ALA A 147 -13.94 1.21 -13.17
N GLY A 148 -14.63 1.98 -12.35
CA GLY A 148 -15.35 1.44 -11.20
C GLY A 148 -16.56 0.62 -11.64
N MET A 149 -17.05 -0.21 -10.73
CA MET A 149 -18.31 -0.95 -10.94
C MET A 149 -19.51 -0.04 -10.77
#